data_44b59ffb7d7716fb605343703de98bde
#
_entry.id   44b59ffb7d7716fb605343703de98bde
#
_cell.length_a   1.000
_cell.length_b   1.000
_cell.length_c   1.000
_cell.angle_alpha   90.00
_cell.angle_beta   90.00
_cell.angle_gamma   90.00
#
_symmetry.space_group_name_H-M   'P 1'
#
loop_
_entity.id
_entity.type
_entity.pdbx_description
1 polymer ?
#
loop_
_entity_poly.entity_id
_entity_poly.type
_entity_poly.pdbx_seq_one_letter_code
_entity_poly.pdbx_strand_id
1 'polypeptide(L)'
;LPLWFESERVRAVHACWHSGSQETLAPYLDAVNRPRSLEFFKASGVPGSKAWEAREVTLNGLEARLPEAASFEDYYGVTRRKIRVNWWAPEQRTYRDAAVIDDTQRARIPNLPMHEPVPDYRDTLCFFGHYWMRGRPRIEHPRAVCLDYSVALEDGVLCAYRFQNEVDACATHLVWASKT
;
A
#
# COMPACT_ATOMS: atom_id res chain seq x y z
N LEU A 1 7.26 0.45 17.01
CA LEU A 1 7.07 -0.58 15.97
C LEU A 1 8.03 -0.33 14.82
N PRO A 2 8.50 -1.38 14.10
CA PRO A 2 9.27 -1.20 12.86
C PRO A 2 8.37 -0.59 11.76
N LEU A 3 8.98 0.12 10.81
CA LEU A 3 8.28 0.64 9.63
C LEU A 3 7.98 -0.48 8.62
N TRP A 4 8.85 -1.48 8.56
CA TRP A 4 8.66 -2.72 7.83
C TRP A 4 9.38 -3.88 8.50
N PHE A 5 8.97 -5.07 8.17
CA PHE A 5 9.62 -6.32 8.53
C PHE A 5 10.12 -7.03 7.27
N GLU A 6 11.30 -7.62 7.32
CA GLU A 6 11.86 -8.41 6.24
C GLU A 6 12.59 -9.63 6.78
N SER A 7 12.37 -10.75 6.12
CA SER A 7 13.14 -11.99 6.28
C SER A 7 13.42 -12.58 4.90
N GLU A 8 14.16 -13.68 4.84
CA GLU A 8 14.41 -14.40 3.59
C GLU A 8 13.13 -14.87 2.87
N ARG A 9 12.03 -15.02 3.57
CA ARG A 9 10.81 -15.67 3.07
C ARG A 9 9.58 -14.78 3.05
N VAL A 10 9.55 -13.74 3.86
CA VAL A 10 8.36 -12.92 4.02
C VAL A 10 8.71 -11.48 4.34
N ARG A 11 7.93 -10.58 3.79
CA ARG A 11 7.96 -9.14 4.04
C ARG A 11 6.63 -8.67 4.61
N ALA A 12 6.68 -7.64 5.42
CA ALA A 12 5.47 -6.94 5.85
C ALA A 12 5.74 -5.44 5.95
N VAL A 13 4.77 -4.66 5.52
CA VAL A 13 4.83 -3.19 5.56
C VAL A 13 3.44 -2.64 5.87
N HIS A 14 3.37 -1.40 6.38
CA HIS A 14 2.08 -0.80 6.66
C HIS A 14 1.25 -0.58 5.38
N ALA A 15 1.84 0.05 4.34
CA ALA A 15 1.11 0.35 3.10
C ALA A 15 1.82 -0.10 1.83
N CYS A 16 3.03 0.39 1.53
CA CYS A 16 3.69 0.08 0.25
C CYS A 16 5.13 -0.38 0.48
N TRP A 17 5.47 -1.53 -0.12
CA TRP A 17 6.85 -2.01 -0.17
C TRP A 17 7.58 -1.29 -1.30
N HIS A 18 8.49 -0.39 -0.96
CA HIS A 18 9.22 0.43 -1.92
C HIS A 18 10.69 0.57 -1.51
N SER A 19 11.60 -0.12 -2.20
CA SER A 19 13.02 -0.20 -1.85
C SER A 19 13.68 1.18 -1.77
N GLY A 20 13.44 2.07 -2.74
CA GLY A 20 13.99 3.43 -2.71
C GLY A 20 13.53 4.27 -1.51
N SER A 21 12.29 4.06 -1.03
CA SER A 21 11.82 4.69 0.21
C SER A 21 12.51 4.09 1.43
N GLN A 22 12.71 2.79 1.46
CA GLN A 22 13.41 2.09 2.53
C GLN A 22 14.88 2.54 2.61
N GLU A 23 15.59 2.62 1.49
CA GLU A 23 16.95 3.15 1.40
C GLU A 23 17.04 4.59 1.93
N THR A 24 16.07 5.44 1.57
CA THR A 24 16.00 6.84 2.04
C THR A 24 15.79 6.93 3.55
N LEU A 25 15.00 6.02 4.14
CA LEU A 25 14.68 6.03 5.57
C LEU A 25 15.71 5.27 6.42
N ALA A 26 16.45 4.31 5.86
CA ALA A 26 17.39 3.45 6.58
C ALA A 26 18.39 4.20 7.49
N PRO A 27 18.97 5.37 7.11
CA PRO A 27 19.88 6.12 7.97
C PRO A 27 19.28 6.55 9.32
N TYR A 28 17.96 6.64 9.41
CA TYR A 28 17.23 7.09 10.61
C TYR A 28 16.69 5.94 11.46
N LEU A 29 16.93 4.68 11.05
CA LEU A 29 16.34 3.49 11.67
C LEU A 29 17.41 2.64 12.36
N ASP A 30 16.96 1.80 13.29
CA ASP A 30 17.80 0.76 13.90
C ASP A 30 17.86 -0.53 13.03
N ALA A 31 18.60 -1.52 13.49
CA ALA A 31 18.79 -2.79 12.78
C ALA A 31 17.49 -3.61 12.56
N VAL A 32 16.39 -3.23 13.19
CA VAL A 32 15.06 -3.84 13.02
C VAL A 32 14.03 -2.85 12.48
N ASN A 33 14.51 -1.84 11.76
CA ASN A 33 13.71 -0.83 11.04
C ASN A 33 12.81 0.03 11.92
N ARG A 34 13.22 0.30 13.18
CA ARG A 34 12.51 1.22 14.08
C ARG A 34 13.16 2.60 14.06
N PRO A 35 12.37 3.68 14.15
CA PRO A 35 12.94 5.03 14.34
C PRO A 35 13.88 5.07 15.55
N ARG A 36 15.14 5.48 15.34
CA ARG A 36 16.16 5.50 16.40
C ARG A 36 15.99 6.64 17.37
N SER A 37 15.54 7.80 16.85
CA SER A 37 15.56 9.05 17.62
C SER A 37 14.61 10.07 17.02
N LEU A 38 14.58 11.27 17.63
CA LEU A 38 13.84 12.42 17.12
C LEU A 38 14.30 12.86 15.71
N GLU A 39 15.49 12.47 15.26
CA GLU A 39 16.00 12.83 13.93
C GLU A 39 15.13 12.23 12.81
N PHE A 40 14.60 11.02 13.00
CA PHE A 40 13.62 10.47 12.08
C PHE A 40 12.40 11.41 11.92
N PHE A 41 11.82 11.85 13.02
CA PHE A 41 10.64 12.71 13.01
C PHE A 41 10.94 14.11 12.47
N LYS A 42 12.11 14.66 12.76
CA LYS A 42 12.57 15.94 12.18
C LYS A 42 12.73 15.82 10.66
N ALA A 43 13.46 14.81 10.18
CA ALA A 43 13.71 14.63 8.75
C ALA A 43 12.42 14.31 7.97
N SER A 44 11.62 13.37 8.46
CA SER A 44 10.40 12.93 7.81
C SER A 44 9.17 13.80 8.12
N GLY A 45 9.31 14.79 8.99
CA GLY A 45 8.25 15.75 9.32
C GLY A 45 8.22 16.98 8.41
N VAL A 46 9.23 17.19 7.54
CA VAL A 46 9.31 18.35 6.65
C VAL A 46 8.62 18.01 5.31
N PRO A 47 7.44 18.56 5.01
CA PRO A 47 6.73 18.31 3.76
C PRO A 47 7.60 18.58 2.53
N GLY A 48 7.60 17.65 1.57
CA GLY A 48 8.38 17.73 0.34
C GLY A 48 9.87 17.34 0.49
N SER A 49 10.34 16.99 1.68
CA SER A 49 11.67 16.38 1.82
C SER A 49 11.66 14.93 1.35
N LYS A 50 12.81 14.41 0.89
CA LYS A 50 12.94 13.00 0.50
C LYS A 50 12.51 12.02 1.60
N ALA A 51 12.85 12.32 2.86
CA ALA A 51 12.47 11.49 3.99
C ALA A 51 10.95 11.55 4.26
N TRP A 52 10.31 12.71 4.06
CA TRP A 52 8.86 12.85 4.14
C TRP A 52 8.17 12.03 3.06
N GLU A 53 8.59 12.18 1.79
CA GLU A 53 8.04 11.42 0.66
C GLU A 53 8.20 9.90 0.86
N ALA A 54 9.37 9.46 1.30
CA ALA A 54 9.64 8.06 1.57
C ALA A 54 8.75 7.51 2.72
N ARG A 55 8.55 8.30 3.78
CA ARG A 55 7.61 7.95 4.86
C ARG A 55 6.18 7.88 4.35
N GLU A 56 5.74 8.85 3.53
CA GLU A 56 4.39 8.85 2.95
C GLU A 56 4.14 7.60 2.11
N VAL A 57 5.08 7.22 1.23
CA VAL A 57 4.97 5.98 0.46
C VAL A 57 4.87 4.75 1.36
N THR A 58 5.73 4.66 2.37
CA THR A 58 5.79 3.49 3.27
C THR A 58 4.53 3.34 4.12
N LEU A 59 3.96 4.45 4.61
CA LEU A 59 2.85 4.45 5.58
C LEU A 59 1.48 4.77 4.97
N ASN A 60 1.43 5.52 3.87
CA ASN A 60 0.18 5.96 3.25
C ASN A 60 -0.02 5.39 1.83
N GLY A 61 0.98 4.65 1.33
CA GLY A 61 0.93 4.03 0.01
C GLY A 61 1.43 4.92 -1.12
N LEU A 62 1.64 4.29 -2.26
CA LEU A 62 2.08 4.98 -3.46
C LEU A 62 0.93 5.80 -4.04
N GLU A 63 1.19 7.08 -4.33
CA GLU A 63 0.25 7.95 -5.04
C GLU A 63 0.83 8.36 -6.40
N ALA A 64 -0.04 8.42 -7.41
CA ALA A 64 0.28 8.99 -8.72
C ALA A 64 -0.53 10.26 -8.94
N ARG A 65 0.15 11.30 -9.46
CA ARG A 65 -0.50 12.56 -9.81
C ARG A 65 -1.18 12.43 -11.17
N LEU A 66 -2.45 12.80 -11.25
CA LEU A 66 -3.15 12.85 -12.52
C LEU A 66 -2.54 13.91 -13.45
N PRO A 67 -2.64 13.74 -14.78
CA PRO A 67 -2.23 14.75 -15.76
C PRO A 67 -2.87 16.12 -15.48
N GLU A 68 -2.21 17.20 -15.91
CA GLU A 68 -2.48 18.59 -15.49
C GLU A 68 -3.94 19.05 -15.57
N ALA A 69 -4.69 18.58 -16.54
CA ALA A 69 -6.11 18.93 -16.72
C ALA A 69 -7.07 17.94 -16.06
N ALA A 70 -6.56 16.87 -15.44
CA ALA A 70 -7.39 15.78 -14.92
C ALA A 70 -7.60 15.87 -13.41
N SER A 71 -8.84 15.65 -13.01
CA SER A 71 -9.25 15.50 -11.63
C SER A 71 -10.49 14.62 -11.57
N PHE A 72 -10.83 14.15 -10.39
CA PHE A 72 -12.12 13.49 -10.12
C PHE A 72 -12.63 13.90 -8.75
N GLU A 73 -13.91 13.73 -8.52
CA GLU A 73 -14.51 13.92 -7.20
C GLU A 73 -14.59 12.57 -6.48
N ASP A 74 -14.09 12.52 -5.25
CA ASP A 74 -14.22 11.35 -4.40
C ASP A 74 -15.66 11.21 -3.86
N TYR A 75 -15.89 10.16 -3.05
CA TYR A 75 -17.20 9.89 -2.45
C TYR A 75 -17.75 11.08 -1.63
N TYR A 76 -16.88 11.90 -1.07
CA TYR A 76 -17.25 13.06 -0.26
C TYR A 76 -17.38 14.36 -1.08
N GLY A 77 -17.34 14.30 -2.41
CA GLY A 77 -17.39 15.47 -3.29
C GLY A 77 -16.10 16.30 -3.30
N VAL A 78 -14.99 15.75 -2.78
CA VAL A 78 -13.71 16.45 -2.77
C VAL A 78 -12.99 16.22 -4.08
N THR A 79 -12.60 17.30 -4.76
CA THR A 79 -11.80 17.23 -5.98
C THR A 79 -10.39 16.69 -5.68
N ARG A 80 -10.04 15.57 -6.31
CA ARG A 80 -8.75 14.90 -6.21
C ARG A 80 -7.96 15.05 -7.49
N ARG A 81 -6.64 15.26 -7.34
CA ARG A 81 -5.67 15.36 -8.43
C ARG A 81 -4.58 14.27 -8.33
N LYS A 82 -4.78 13.32 -7.43
CA LYS A 82 -3.94 12.15 -7.23
C LYS A 82 -4.81 10.93 -7.03
N ILE A 83 -4.31 9.79 -7.42
CA ILE A 83 -4.87 8.49 -7.12
C ILE A 83 -3.94 7.73 -6.18
N ARG A 84 -4.47 6.87 -5.34
CA ARG A 84 -3.70 5.85 -4.65
C ARG A 84 -3.48 4.69 -5.60
N VAL A 85 -2.22 4.28 -5.77
CA VAL A 85 -1.83 3.28 -6.77
C VAL A 85 -1.89 1.87 -6.18
N ASN A 86 -2.46 0.98 -6.90
CA ASN A 86 -2.44 -0.46 -6.72
C ASN A 86 -1.03 -0.99 -7.09
N TRP A 87 -0.06 -0.80 -6.21
CA TRP A 87 1.35 -1.12 -6.44
C TRP A 87 1.63 -2.63 -6.53
N TRP A 88 0.73 -3.46 -6.03
CA TRP A 88 0.84 -4.92 -6.05
C TRP A 88 0.42 -5.55 -7.38
N ALA A 89 -0.14 -4.78 -8.31
CA ALA A 89 -0.49 -5.21 -9.65
C ALA A 89 0.26 -4.38 -10.70
N PRO A 90 1.55 -4.67 -10.93
CA PRO A 90 2.44 -3.85 -11.78
C PRO A 90 2.08 -3.87 -13.27
N GLU A 91 1.19 -4.75 -13.70
CA GLU A 91 0.68 -4.81 -15.06
C GLU A 91 -0.31 -3.70 -15.42
N GLN A 92 -0.73 -2.91 -14.43
CA GLN A 92 -1.63 -1.78 -14.63
C GLN A 92 -0.99 -0.74 -15.55
N ARG A 93 -1.74 -0.31 -16.58
CA ARG A 93 -1.22 0.57 -17.64
C ARG A 93 -1.85 1.94 -17.67
N THR A 94 -2.99 2.12 -17.01
CA THR A 94 -3.71 3.40 -17.00
C THR A 94 -3.96 3.86 -15.56
N TYR A 95 -4.16 5.18 -15.38
CA TYR A 95 -4.54 5.72 -14.07
C TYR A 95 -5.82 5.09 -13.53
N ARG A 96 -6.78 4.78 -14.41
CA ARG A 96 -8.04 4.15 -14.03
C ARG A 96 -7.84 2.74 -13.50
N ASP A 97 -7.00 1.94 -14.15
CA ASP A 97 -6.75 0.56 -13.75
C ASP A 97 -5.92 0.51 -12.47
N ALA A 98 -4.96 1.43 -12.34
CA ALA A 98 -4.07 1.51 -11.19
C ALA A 98 -4.74 2.09 -9.93
N ALA A 99 -5.86 2.80 -10.06
CA ALA A 99 -6.49 3.46 -8.91
C ALA A 99 -7.12 2.46 -7.94
N VAL A 100 -6.73 2.57 -6.67
CA VAL A 100 -7.42 1.90 -5.56
C VAL A 100 -8.64 2.74 -5.16
N ILE A 101 -9.78 2.40 -5.72
CA ILE A 101 -11.04 3.11 -5.56
C ILE A 101 -12.20 2.14 -5.81
N ASP A 102 -13.37 2.40 -5.26
CA ASP A 102 -14.54 1.58 -5.56
C ASP A 102 -14.98 1.71 -7.03
N ASP A 103 -15.67 0.69 -7.52
CA ASP A 103 -16.01 0.59 -8.94
C ASP A 103 -17.00 1.70 -9.39
N THR A 104 -17.80 2.24 -8.49
CA THR A 104 -18.76 3.32 -8.81
C THR A 104 -18.06 4.63 -9.15
N GLN A 105 -16.86 4.82 -8.58
CA GLN A 105 -16.04 6.02 -8.82
C GLN A 105 -14.95 5.81 -9.86
N ARG A 106 -14.59 4.56 -10.16
CA ARG A 106 -13.52 4.20 -11.10
C ARG A 106 -13.71 4.84 -12.48
N ALA A 107 -14.96 4.93 -12.96
CA ALA A 107 -15.27 5.57 -14.24
C ALA A 107 -14.92 7.06 -14.32
N ARG A 108 -14.82 7.74 -13.16
CA ARG A 108 -14.44 9.16 -13.06
C ARG A 108 -12.93 9.38 -13.22
N ILE A 109 -12.12 8.35 -13.01
CA ILE A 109 -10.67 8.41 -13.22
C ILE A 109 -10.37 8.43 -14.72
N PRO A 110 -9.47 9.31 -15.21
CA PRO A 110 -9.12 9.34 -16.62
C PRO A 110 -8.47 8.02 -17.05
N ASN A 111 -8.89 7.51 -18.21
CA ASN A 111 -8.31 6.31 -18.82
C ASN A 111 -7.08 6.68 -19.67
N LEU A 112 -6.08 7.27 -19.04
CA LEU A 112 -4.84 7.71 -19.68
C LEU A 112 -3.68 6.83 -19.24
N PRO A 113 -2.65 6.64 -20.08
CA PRO A 113 -1.45 5.91 -19.71
C PRO A 113 -0.80 6.48 -18.43
N MET A 114 -0.45 5.59 -17.50
CA MET A 114 0.32 5.92 -16.31
C MET A 114 1.78 5.52 -16.54
N HIS A 115 2.70 6.44 -16.30
CA HIS A 115 4.13 6.26 -16.54
C HIS A 115 4.93 6.22 -15.22
N GLU A 116 4.29 6.44 -14.09
CA GLU A 116 4.96 6.35 -12.79
C GLU A 116 5.45 4.92 -12.55
N PRO A 117 6.69 4.77 -12.07
CA PRO A 117 7.24 3.45 -11.78
C PRO A 117 6.48 2.81 -10.60
N VAL A 118 6.15 1.54 -10.77
CA VAL A 118 5.59 0.71 -9.70
C VAL A 118 6.72 -0.11 -9.08
N PRO A 119 6.78 -0.25 -7.75
CA PRO A 119 7.83 -1.01 -7.07
C PRO A 119 7.93 -2.45 -7.57
N ASP A 120 9.15 -2.95 -7.74
CA ASP A 120 9.36 -4.38 -7.92
C ASP A 120 9.55 -5.04 -6.54
N TYR A 121 8.60 -5.89 -6.15
CA TYR A 121 8.56 -6.58 -4.86
C TYR A 121 8.45 -8.11 -5.01
N ARG A 122 8.38 -8.61 -6.23
CA ARG A 122 7.91 -9.95 -6.62
C ARG A 122 8.82 -11.12 -6.25
N ASP A 123 9.98 -10.87 -5.71
CA ASP A 123 10.93 -11.87 -5.25
C ASP A 123 10.50 -12.56 -3.94
N THR A 124 9.73 -11.88 -3.10
CA THR A 124 9.33 -12.38 -1.77
C THR A 124 7.88 -12.02 -1.45
N LEU A 125 7.16 -12.94 -0.81
CA LEU A 125 5.77 -12.72 -0.38
C LEU A 125 5.68 -11.53 0.60
N CYS A 126 4.85 -10.55 0.26
CA CYS A 126 4.69 -9.30 1.02
C CYS A 126 3.28 -9.17 1.58
N PHE A 127 3.16 -8.96 2.89
CA PHE A 127 1.91 -8.61 3.56
C PHE A 127 1.84 -7.11 3.80
N PHE A 128 0.66 -6.53 3.56
CA PHE A 128 0.44 -5.10 3.75
C PHE A 128 -0.98 -4.78 4.20
N GLY A 129 -1.24 -3.54 4.57
CA GLY A 129 -2.54 -3.03 5.01
C GLY A 129 -2.84 -1.65 4.43
N HIS A 130 -3.55 -0.81 5.22
CA HIS A 130 -3.83 0.59 4.93
C HIS A 130 -4.84 0.88 3.80
N TYR A 131 -5.15 -0.07 2.93
CA TYR A 131 -5.97 0.16 1.73
C TYR A 131 -7.48 0.01 1.96
N TRP A 132 -7.89 -0.36 3.17
CA TRP A 132 -9.29 -0.42 3.58
C TRP A 132 -10.15 -1.23 2.62
N MET A 133 -9.65 -2.42 2.26
CA MET A 133 -10.36 -3.33 1.37
C MET A 133 -11.75 -3.65 1.91
N ARG A 134 -12.64 -4.03 1.02
CA ARG A 134 -14.04 -4.32 1.33
C ARG A 134 -14.44 -5.72 0.90
N GLY A 135 -15.51 -6.22 1.51
CA GLY A 135 -16.09 -7.51 1.19
C GLY A 135 -15.27 -8.69 1.71
N ARG A 136 -15.39 -9.82 1.05
CA ARG A 136 -14.70 -11.05 1.46
C ARG A 136 -13.20 -10.97 1.17
N PRO A 137 -12.32 -11.25 2.15
CA PRO A 137 -10.89 -11.31 1.95
C PRO A 137 -10.48 -12.29 0.84
N ARG A 138 -9.54 -11.87 0.01
CA ARG A 138 -9.02 -12.62 -1.12
C ARG A 138 -7.54 -12.34 -1.34
N ILE A 139 -6.88 -13.18 -2.14
CA ILE A 139 -5.52 -12.95 -2.59
C ILE A 139 -5.58 -12.04 -3.82
N GLU A 140 -5.05 -10.82 -3.68
CA GLU A 140 -5.03 -9.84 -4.76
C GLU A 140 -3.93 -10.14 -5.78
N HIS A 141 -2.78 -10.63 -5.31
CA HIS A 141 -1.65 -11.03 -6.13
C HIS A 141 -0.89 -12.16 -5.43
N PRO A 142 -0.32 -13.14 -6.16
CA PRO A 142 0.37 -14.28 -5.54
C PRO A 142 1.50 -13.89 -4.57
N ARG A 143 2.14 -12.74 -4.79
CA ARG A 143 3.25 -12.26 -3.97
C ARG A 143 2.94 -11.02 -3.11
N ALA A 144 1.68 -10.56 -3.10
CA ALA A 144 1.28 -9.42 -2.28
C ALA A 144 -0.14 -9.59 -1.76
N VAL A 145 -0.31 -9.57 -0.45
CA VAL A 145 -1.58 -9.86 0.23
C VAL A 145 -1.94 -8.70 1.15
N CYS A 146 -3.06 -8.03 0.85
CA CYS A 146 -3.62 -7.05 1.76
C CYS A 146 -4.36 -7.75 2.90
N LEU A 147 -4.07 -7.34 4.14
CA LEU A 147 -4.72 -7.86 5.34
C LEU A 147 -5.66 -6.84 6.01
N ASP A 148 -5.77 -5.64 5.44
CA ASP A 148 -6.66 -4.58 5.96
C ASP A 148 -8.01 -4.62 5.26
N TYR A 149 -8.98 -5.22 5.92
CA TYR A 149 -10.37 -5.31 5.48
C TYR A 149 -11.28 -4.47 6.35
N SER A 150 -10.79 -3.27 6.73
CA SER A 150 -11.61 -2.22 7.38
C SER A 150 -12.30 -2.67 8.67
N VAL A 151 -11.64 -3.47 9.51
CA VAL A 151 -12.24 -4.08 10.72
C VAL A 151 -12.91 -3.06 11.65
N ALA A 152 -12.52 -1.79 11.62
CA ALA A 152 -13.15 -0.72 12.41
C ALA A 152 -14.56 -0.37 11.94
N LEU A 153 -14.92 -0.64 10.68
CA LEU A 153 -16.22 -0.31 10.09
C LEU A 153 -17.25 -1.43 10.38
N GLU A 154 -18.53 -1.11 10.20
CA GLU A 154 -19.65 -2.01 10.53
C GLU A 154 -19.58 -3.31 9.72
N ASP A 155 -19.31 -3.21 8.41
CA ASP A 155 -19.16 -4.32 7.45
C ASP A 155 -17.73 -4.86 7.32
N GLY A 156 -16.80 -4.34 8.15
CA GLY A 156 -15.39 -4.75 8.12
C GLY A 156 -15.16 -6.10 8.78
N VAL A 157 -14.07 -6.76 8.37
CA VAL A 157 -13.66 -8.05 8.93
C VAL A 157 -12.22 -8.01 9.42
N LEU A 158 -11.92 -8.75 10.48
CA LEU A 158 -10.55 -9.00 10.90
C LEU A 158 -9.96 -10.08 9.99
N CYS A 159 -8.91 -9.73 9.25
CA CYS A 159 -8.24 -10.64 8.33
C CYS A 159 -6.85 -10.99 8.82
N ALA A 160 -6.45 -12.25 8.65
CA ALA A 160 -5.10 -12.72 8.93
C ALA A 160 -4.68 -13.78 7.91
N TYR A 161 -3.39 -13.99 7.80
CA TYR A 161 -2.81 -15.01 6.93
C TYR A 161 -1.94 -15.97 7.75
N ARG A 162 -2.15 -17.28 7.60
CA ARG A 162 -1.36 -18.33 8.24
C ARG A 162 -0.18 -18.71 7.36
N PHE A 163 0.94 -17.98 7.49
CA PHE A 163 2.14 -18.23 6.72
C PHE A 163 2.81 -19.57 7.10
N GLN A 164 3.11 -20.42 6.12
CA GLN A 164 3.72 -21.73 6.25
C GLN A 164 4.98 -21.89 5.37
N ASN A 165 5.70 -20.79 5.10
CA ASN A 165 6.89 -20.73 4.26
C ASN A 165 6.64 -20.97 2.76
N GLU A 166 5.42 -20.81 2.28
CA GLU A 166 5.09 -20.85 0.87
C GLU A 166 5.70 -19.66 0.12
N VAL A 167 5.95 -19.90 -1.17
CA VAL A 167 6.49 -18.89 -2.08
C VAL A 167 5.39 -17.97 -2.59
N ASP A 168 4.24 -18.53 -2.94
CA ASP A 168 3.06 -17.81 -3.41
C ASP A 168 1.92 -17.94 -2.40
N ALA A 169 1.16 -16.88 -2.23
CA ALA A 169 0.04 -16.85 -1.30
C ALA A 169 -1.02 -17.88 -1.66
N CYS A 170 -1.51 -18.61 -0.67
CA CYS A 170 -2.54 -19.60 -0.80
C CYS A 170 -3.85 -19.15 -0.14
N ALA A 171 -4.94 -19.17 -0.89
CA ALA A 171 -6.25 -18.72 -0.41
C ALA A 171 -6.76 -19.51 0.82
N THR A 172 -6.37 -20.78 0.99
CA THR A 172 -6.73 -21.58 2.15
C THR A 172 -6.04 -21.18 3.43
N HIS A 173 -4.97 -20.35 3.34
CA HIS A 173 -4.27 -19.79 4.50
C HIS A 173 -4.83 -18.45 4.94
N LEU A 174 -5.66 -17.81 4.12
CA LEU A 174 -6.34 -16.58 4.47
C LEU A 174 -7.52 -16.90 5.38
N VAL A 175 -7.54 -16.32 6.55
CA VAL A 175 -8.60 -16.50 7.56
C VAL A 175 -9.16 -15.16 7.99
N TRP A 176 -10.45 -15.13 8.31
CA TRP A 176 -11.10 -13.88 8.76
C TRP A 176 -12.27 -14.16 9.69
N ALA A 177 -12.61 -13.14 10.46
CA ALA A 177 -13.78 -13.12 11.32
C ALA A 177 -14.55 -11.80 11.12
N SER A 178 -15.87 -11.91 10.95
CA SER A 178 -16.77 -10.76 10.99
C SER A 178 -17.04 -10.36 12.44
N LYS A 179 -17.46 -9.12 12.65
CA LYS A 179 -18.03 -8.71 13.94
C LYS A 179 -19.31 -9.52 14.21
N THR A 180 -19.45 -9.98 15.42
CA THR A 180 -20.68 -10.60 15.96
C THR A 180 -21.61 -9.52 16.48
#